data_97fb9f781fe4f71f2698739237ef1726
#
_entry.id   97fb9f781fe4f71f2698739237ef1726
#
_cell.length_a   1.000
_cell.length_b   1.000
_cell.length_c   1.000
_cell.angle_alpha   90.00
_cell.angle_beta   90.00
_cell.angle_gamma   90.00
#
_symmetry.space_group_name_H-M   'P 1'
#
loop_
_entity.id
_entity.type
_entity.pdbx_description
1 polymer ?
#
loop_
_entity_poly.entity_id
_entity_poly.type
_entity_poly.pdbx_seq_one_letter_code
_entity_poly.pdbx_strand_id
1 'polypeptide(L)' 'TFCDGALSRKNKELIATAIGIVTNCESCMQWHIEQAVKEGATLQEVLEAVEVAIEMGIGPATVNARFALEVMEECF' A
#
# COMPACT_ATOMS: atom_id res chain seq x y z
N THR A 1 12.48 3.87 11.18
CA THR A 1 11.08 3.42 11.18
C THR A 1 10.85 2.23 10.27
N PHE A 2 11.37 2.29 9.04
CA PHE A 2 11.14 1.21 8.07
C PHE A 2 12.22 0.13 8.13
N CYS A 3 12.45 -0.40 9.31
CA CYS A 3 13.33 -1.55 9.52
C CYS A 3 12.54 -2.65 10.21
N ASP A 4 13.07 -3.88 10.17
CA ASP A 4 12.44 -4.99 10.89
C ASP A 4 12.51 -4.74 12.40
N GLY A 5 11.38 -4.92 13.05
CA GLY A 5 11.22 -4.81 14.49
C GLY A 5 10.15 -5.80 14.90
N ALA A 6 9.31 -5.44 15.87
CA ALA A 6 8.16 -6.27 16.22
C ALA A 6 7.26 -6.48 15.01
N LEU A 7 7.15 -5.45 14.14
CA LEU A 7 6.54 -5.59 12.83
C LEU A 7 7.67 -5.67 11.79
N SER A 8 7.51 -6.51 10.79
CA SER A 8 8.46 -6.61 9.70
C SER A 8 8.46 -5.34 8.85
N ARG A 9 9.57 -5.08 8.14
CA ARG A 9 9.62 -3.99 7.18
C ARG A 9 8.52 -4.14 6.13
N LYS A 10 8.28 -5.35 5.64
CA LYS A 10 7.20 -5.62 4.68
C LYS A 10 5.87 -5.14 5.22
N ASN A 11 5.52 -5.49 6.46
CA ASN A 11 4.26 -5.06 7.05
C ASN A 11 4.19 -3.54 7.22
N LYS A 12 5.29 -2.91 7.58
CA LYS A 12 5.34 -1.45 7.69
C LYS A 12 5.12 -0.77 6.34
N GLU A 13 5.67 -1.35 5.27
CA GLU A 13 5.45 -0.82 3.92
C GLU A 13 3.99 -0.99 3.48
N LEU A 14 3.36 -2.10 3.85
CA LEU A 14 1.94 -2.32 3.57
C LEU A 14 1.06 -1.33 4.34
N ILE A 15 1.39 -1.06 5.59
CA ILE A 15 0.70 -0.04 6.41
C ILE A 15 0.84 1.34 5.76
N ALA A 16 2.05 1.69 5.34
CA ALA A 16 2.33 2.98 4.70
C ALA A 16 1.56 3.11 3.37
N THR A 17 1.44 2.02 2.61
CA THR A 17 0.63 1.98 1.40
C THR A 17 -0.83 2.33 1.71
N ALA A 18 -1.41 1.70 2.72
CA ALA A 18 -2.79 1.95 3.10
C ALA A 18 -2.99 3.41 3.54
N ILE A 19 -2.08 3.95 4.34
CA ILE A 19 -2.14 5.34 4.78
C ILE A 19 -2.02 6.28 3.58
N GLY A 20 -1.13 5.97 2.64
CA GLY A 20 -0.97 6.75 1.41
C GLY A 20 -2.26 6.84 0.60
N ILE A 21 -3.01 5.74 0.54
CA ILE A 21 -4.30 5.71 -0.16
C ILE A 21 -5.31 6.61 0.57
N VAL A 22 -5.44 6.46 1.88
CA VAL A 22 -6.41 7.23 2.68
C VAL A 22 -6.11 8.72 2.59
N THR A 23 -4.84 9.11 2.60
CA THR A 23 -4.41 10.50 2.52
C THR A 23 -4.29 11.02 1.10
N ASN A 24 -4.56 10.19 0.09
CA ASN A 24 -4.42 10.51 -1.33
C ASN A 24 -3.03 11.00 -1.70
N CYS A 25 -2.01 10.32 -1.19
CA CYS A 25 -0.61 10.63 -1.50
C CYS A 25 -0.11 9.67 -2.57
N GLU A 26 -0.15 10.08 -3.85
CA GLU A 26 0.23 9.20 -4.95
C GLU A 26 1.70 8.79 -4.89
N SER A 27 2.58 9.71 -4.55
CA SER A 27 4.01 9.37 -4.38
C SER A 27 4.23 8.37 -3.25
N CYS A 28 3.44 8.44 -2.19
CA CYS A 28 3.48 7.47 -1.10
C CYS A 28 3.03 6.09 -1.58
N MET A 29 1.93 6.04 -2.33
CA MET A 29 1.44 4.78 -2.90
C MET A 29 2.51 4.15 -3.79
N GLN A 30 3.07 4.94 -4.71
CA GLN A 30 4.10 4.46 -5.63
C GLN A 30 5.30 3.89 -4.87
N TRP A 31 5.88 4.70 -3.98
CA TRP A 31 7.09 4.31 -3.26
C TRP A 31 6.87 3.10 -2.35
N HIS A 32 5.82 3.14 -1.53
CA HIS A 32 5.63 2.10 -0.52
C HIS A 32 5.15 0.77 -1.11
N ILE A 33 4.39 0.79 -2.20
CA ILE A 33 4.07 -0.45 -2.93
C ILE A 33 5.35 -1.06 -3.50
N GLU A 34 6.20 -0.25 -4.14
CA GLU A 34 7.47 -0.74 -4.67
C GLU A 34 8.35 -1.33 -3.58
N GLN A 35 8.43 -0.67 -2.43
CA GLN A 35 9.22 -1.18 -1.31
C GLN A 35 8.62 -2.47 -0.73
N ALA A 36 7.29 -2.54 -0.62
CA ALA A 36 6.63 -3.75 -0.14
C ALA A 36 6.95 -4.95 -1.05
N VAL A 37 6.90 -4.74 -2.36
CA VAL A 37 7.24 -5.78 -3.34
C VAL A 37 8.71 -6.22 -3.20
N LYS A 38 9.61 -5.28 -3.01
CA LYS A 38 11.03 -5.57 -2.75
C LYS A 38 11.22 -6.42 -1.50
N GLU A 39 10.38 -6.21 -0.49
CA GLU A 39 10.44 -6.96 0.77
C GLU A 39 9.66 -8.28 0.69
N GLY A 40 9.22 -8.66 -0.50
CA GLY A 40 8.60 -9.95 -0.73
C GLY A 40 7.08 -9.98 -0.61
N ALA A 41 6.42 -8.83 -0.61
CA ALA A 41 4.96 -8.79 -0.58
C ALA A 41 4.39 -9.41 -1.86
N THR A 42 3.36 -10.23 -1.70
CA THR A 42 2.64 -10.81 -2.82
C THR A 42 1.57 -9.85 -3.31
N LEU A 43 1.06 -10.09 -4.53
CA LEU A 43 -0.08 -9.33 -5.06
C LEU A 43 -1.24 -9.35 -4.08
N GLN A 44 -1.55 -10.52 -3.52
CA GLN A 44 -2.66 -10.66 -2.59
C GLN A 44 -2.44 -9.85 -1.31
N GLU A 45 -1.22 -9.82 -0.79
CA GLU A 45 -0.91 -9.04 0.41
C GLU A 45 -1.10 -7.55 0.16
N VAL A 46 -0.61 -7.04 -0.97
CA VAL A 46 -0.78 -5.62 -1.32
C VAL A 46 -2.27 -5.31 -1.53
N LEU A 47 -2.99 -6.20 -2.22
CA LEU A 47 -4.42 -6.03 -2.47
C LEU A 47 -5.21 -5.94 -1.16
N GLU A 48 -4.87 -6.77 -0.18
CA GLU A 48 -5.56 -6.74 1.11
C GLU A 48 -5.27 -5.46 1.90
N ALA A 49 -4.05 -4.91 1.78
CA ALA A 49 -3.75 -3.60 2.35
C ALA A 49 -4.60 -2.50 1.69
N VAL A 50 -4.78 -2.58 0.37
CA VAL A 50 -5.65 -1.66 -0.37
C VAL A 50 -7.09 -1.79 0.11
N GLU A 51 -7.57 -3.01 0.34
CA GLU A 51 -8.92 -3.25 0.85
C GLU A 51 -9.14 -2.60 2.22
N VAL A 52 -8.16 -2.70 3.12
CA VAL A 52 -8.23 -2.06 4.43
C VAL A 52 -8.31 -0.55 4.27
N ALA A 53 -7.52 0.01 3.36
CA ALA A 53 -7.54 1.46 3.09
C ALA A 53 -8.91 1.92 2.60
N ILE A 54 -9.54 1.15 1.70
CA ILE A 54 -10.87 1.45 1.18
C ILE A 54 -11.90 1.41 2.31
N GLU A 55 -11.83 0.38 3.15
CA GLU A 55 -12.76 0.23 4.28
C GLU A 55 -12.65 1.41 5.24
N MET A 56 -11.43 1.81 5.58
CA MET A 56 -11.19 2.88 6.56
C MET A 56 -11.40 4.27 5.98
N GLY A 57 -11.12 4.45 4.70
CA GLY A 57 -11.21 5.76 4.03
C GLY A 57 -12.53 6.01 3.31
N ILE A 58 -13.40 5.02 3.26
CA ILE A 58 -14.74 5.09 2.68
C ILE A 58 -14.70 5.52 1.19
N GLY A 59 -15.64 6.37 0.74
CA GLY A 59 -15.79 6.76 -0.65
C GLY A 59 -14.54 7.36 -1.29
N PRO A 60 -13.92 8.40 -0.71
CA PRO A 60 -12.70 8.99 -1.28
C PRO A 60 -11.57 7.99 -1.47
N ALA A 61 -11.38 7.06 -0.52
CA ALA A 61 -10.32 6.07 -0.64
C ALA A 61 -10.54 5.10 -1.80
N THR A 62 -11.79 4.81 -2.16
CA THR A 62 -12.12 3.99 -3.32
C THR A 62 -11.60 4.63 -4.61
N VAL A 63 -11.75 5.93 -4.74
CA VAL A 63 -11.23 6.67 -5.89
C VAL A 63 -9.70 6.72 -5.85
N ASN A 64 -9.13 7.03 -4.68
CA ASN A 64 -7.68 7.13 -4.50
C ASN A 64 -6.97 5.81 -4.80
N ALA A 65 -7.61 4.68 -4.48
CA ALA A 65 -7.03 3.35 -4.70
C ALA A 65 -6.79 3.04 -6.18
N ARG A 66 -7.41 3.77 -7.11
CA ARG A 66 -7.17 3.57 -8.55
C ARG A 66 -5.70 3.71 -8.89
N PHE A 67 -5.03 4.72 -8.33
CA PHE A 67 -3.61 4.92 -8.57
C PHE A 67 -2.79 3.75 -8.01
N ALA A 68 -3.13 3.29 -6.81
CA ALA A 68 -2.45 2.14 -6.20
C ALA A 68 -2.57 0.89 -7.09
N LEU A 69 -3.75 0.65 -7.66
CA LEU A 69 -3.96 -0.50 -8.55
C LEU A 69 -3.12 -0.38 -9.84
N GLU A 70 -2.96 0.83 -10.37
CA GLU A 70 -2.08 1.07 -11.52
C GLU A 70 -0.62 0.74 -11.19
N VAL A 71 -0.16 1.16 -10.02
CA VAL A 71 1.21 0.85 -9.56
C VAL A 71 1.38 -0.66 -9.43
N MET A 72 0.38 -1.35 -8.88
CA MET A 72 0.41 -2.81 -8.72
C MET A 72 0.54 -3.53 -10.06
N GLU A 73 -0.13 -3.03 -11.11
CA GLU A 73 0.00 -3.60 -12.45
C GLU A 73 1.43 -3.53 -12.96
N GLU A 74 2.17 -2.47 -12.63
CA GLU A 74 3.57 -2.33 -13.02
C GLU A 74 4.49 -3.24 -12.22
N CYS A 75 4.14 -3.55 -10.96
CA CYS A 75 4.98 -4.32 -10.05
C CYS A 75 4.76 -5.84 -10.16
N PHE A 76 3.61 -6.24 -10.61
CA PHE A 76 3.20 -7.64 -10.71
C PHE A 76 2.77 -7.97 -12.13
#